data_0d83c6427016e0b4581b543d112807ec
#
_entry.id   0d83c6427016e0b4581b543d112807ec
#
_cell.length_a   1.000
_cell.length_b   1.000
_cell.length_c   1.000
_cell.angle_alpha   90.00
_cell.angle_beta   90.00
_cell.angle_gamma   90.00
#
_symmetry.space_group_name_H-M   'P 1'
#
loop_
_entity.id
_entity.type
_entity.pdbx_description
1 polymer ?
#
loop_
_entity_poly.entity_id
_entity_poly.type
_entity_poly.pdbx_seq_one_letter_code
_entity_poly.pdbx_strand_id
1 'polypeptide(L)'
;MQALGYYLALPLIYFFSILPMWVLRQASNIGYFFLFHVFEYRKEVVYKNLRNSFPEKTDAEIDTIARRFYMVFADTMFETIKALTITHKQLKKKCSVKNYSLVEESLNKGRNALLVC
;
A
#
# COMPACT_ATOMS: atom_id res chain seq x y z
N MET A 1 24.01 10.77 12.19
CA MET A 1 22.59 11.18 12.19
C MET A 1 21.64 10.14 11.61
N GLN A 2 22.00 9.37 10.57
CA GLN A 2 21.14 8.34 9.97
C GLN A 2 20.82 7.17 10.94
N ALA A 3 21.76 6.73 11.76
CA ALA A 3 21.55 5.65 12.72
C ALA A 3 20.51 6.00 13.81
N LEU A 4 20.49 7.23 14.28
CA LEU A 4 19.54 7.68 15.32
C LEU A 4 18.10 7.64 14.80
N GLY A 5 17.89 8.09 13.57
CA GLY A 5 16.58 8.00 12.90
C GLY A 5 16.09 6.56 12.73
N TYR A 6 16.99 5.64 12.41
CA TYR A 6 16.67 4.22 12.28
C TYR A 6 16.23 3.61 13.62
N TYR A 7 16.97 3.85 14.69
CA TYR A 7 16.65 3.32 16.02
C TYR A 7 15.36 3.91 16.62
N LEU A 8 15.00 5.13 16.24
CA LEU A 8 13.72 5.73 16.63
C LEU A 8 12.55 5.26 15.77
N ALA A 9 12.79 5.05 14.48
CA ALA A 9 11.74 4.60 13.55
C ALA A 9 11.33 3.14 13.78
N LEU A 10 12.29 2.25 14.08
CA LEU A 10 12.03 0.83 14.28
C LEU A 10 10.96 0.52 15.35
N PRO A 11 11.07 1.01 16.60
CA PRO A 11 10.05 0.72 17.62
C PRO A 11 8.69 1.31 17.25
N LEU A 12 8.67 2.44 16.56
CA LEU A 12 7.45 3.08 16.09
C LEU A 12 6.75 2.25 15.01
N ILE A 13 7.52 1.74 14.04
CA ILE A 13 7.02 0.84 13.00
C ILE A 13 6.49 -0.46 13.62
N TYR A 14 7.22 -1.06 14.56
CA TYR A 14 6.76 -2.25 15.26
C TYR A 14 5.49 -2.01 16.09
N PHE A 15 5.41 -0.87 16.77
CA PHE A 15 4.22 -0.49 17.52
C PHE A 15 2.98 -0.41 16.61
N PHE A 16 3.08 0.28 15.47
CA PHE A 16 2.00 0.34 14.47
C PHE A 16 1.69 -1.03 13.88
N SER A 17 2.68 -1.86 13.64
CA SER A 17 2.53 -3.19 13.06
C SER A 17 1.74 -4.16 13.97
N ILE A 18 1.81 -4.00 15.30
CA ILE A 18 1.08 -4.84 16.26
C ILE A 18 -0.40 -4.47 16.32
N LEU A 19 -0.75 -3.21 16.02
CA LEU A 19 -2.13 -2.72 16.12
C LEU A 19 -3.12 -3.55 15.27
N PRO A 20 -4.35 -3.73 15.75
CA PRO A 20 -5.39 -4.41 14.98
C PRO A 20 -5.74 -3.63 13.71
N MET A 21 -6.22 -4.33 12.70
CA MET A 21 -6.43 -3.79 11.35
C MET A 21 -7.43 -2.60 11.31
N TRP A 22 -8.41 -2.57 12.21
CA TRP A 22 -9.35 -1.47 12.28
C TRP A 22 -8.72 -0.16 12.76
N VAL A 23 -7.74 -0.23 13.70
CA VAL A 23 -6.96 0.92 14.14
C VAL A 23 -6.07 1.44 13.03
N LEU A 24 -5.43 0.54 12.27
CA LEU A 24 -4.60 0.90 11.12
C LEU A 24 -5.39 1.62 10.04
N ARG A 25 -6.65 1.23 9.81
CA ARG A 25 -7.54 1.95 8.87
C ARG A 25 -7.84 3.38 9.34
N GLN A 26 -8.06 3.58 10.64
CA GLN A 26 -8.23 4.94 11.15
C GLN A 26 -6.93 5.76 11.04
N ALA A 27 -5.79 5.14 11.34
CA ALA A 27 -4.48 5.76 11.14
C ALA A 27 -4.22 6.10 9.66
N SER A 28 -4.64 5.25 8.73
CA SER A 28 -4.55 5.50 7.29
C SER A 28 -5.37 6.73 6.86
N ASN A 29 -6.59 6.91 7.39
CA ASN A 29 -7.40 8.10 7.11
C ASN A 29 -6.70 9.38 7.60
N ILE A 30 -6.08 9.34 8.77
CA ILE A 30 -5.26 10.44 9.29
C ILE A 30 -4.03 10.65 8.39
N GLY A 31 -3.35 9.57 8.00
CA GLY A 31 -2.23 9.59 7.07
C GLY A 31 -2.59 10.22 5.72
N TYR A 32 -3.75 9.86 5.16
CA TYR A 32 -4.29 10.50 3.96
C TYR A 32 -4.45 12.02 4.13
N PHE A 33 -5.05 12.46 5.25
CA PHE A 33 -5.24 13.87 5.52
C PHE A 33 -3.91 14.63 5.53
N PHE A 34 -2.91 14.10 6.20
CA PHE A 34 -1.57 14.71 6.23
C PHE A 34 -0.91 14.70 4.85
N LEU A 35 -0.92 13.58 4.13
CA LEU A 35 -0.30 13.46 2.81
C LEU A 35 -0.92 14.38 1.77
N PHE A 36 -2.25 14.52 1.80
CA PHE A 36 -2.98 15.28 0.80
C PHE A 36 -3.12 16.77 1.13
N HIS A 37 -3.36 17.12 2.41
CA HIS A 37 -3.69 18.49 2.81
C HIS A 37 -2.55 19.23 3.50
N VAL A 38 -1.64 18.53 4.20
CA VAL A 38 -0.58 19.19 4.98
C VAL A 38 0.74 19.17 4.23
N PHE A 39 1.19 17.97 3.83
CA PHE A 39 2.48 17.82 3.16
C PHE A 39 2.40 17.99 1.66
N GLU A 40 1.21 17.91 1.08
CA GLU A 40 0.98 17.94 -0.38
C GLU A 40 1.98 17.06 -1.15
N TYR A 41 2.24 15.87 -0.58
CA TYR A 41 3.32 15.00 -1.02
C TYR A 41 3.27 14.71 -2.51
N ARG A 42 4.22 15.28 -3.26
CA ARG A 42 4.36 15.15 -4.73
C ARG A 42 3.08 15.44 -5.52
N LYS A 43 2.24 16.32 -5.02
CA LYS A 43 0.90 16.61 -5.58
C LYS A 43 1.00 17.06 -7.05
N GLU A 44 1.92 17.94 -7.37
CA GLU A 44 2.14 18.40 -8.77
C GLU A 44 2.47 17.23 -9.71
N VAL A 45 3.32 16.29 -9.26
CA VAL A 45 3.71 15.12 -10.06
C VAL A 45 2.52 14.22 -10.31
N VAL A 46 1.72 13.97 -9.28
CA VAL A 46 0.51 13.13 -9.39
C VAL A 46 -0.49 13.75 -10.35
N TYR A 47 -0.81 15.04 -10.20
CA TYR A 47 -1.75 15.74 -11.07
C TYR A 47 -1.24 15.82 -12.51
N LYS A 48 0.05 16.11 -12.71
CA LYS A 48 0.66 16.11 -14.04
C LYS A 48 0.56 14.75 -14.72
N ASN A 49 0.87 13.67 -13.99
CA ASN A 49 0.78 12.32 -14.53
C ASN A 49 -0.67 11.93 -14.85
N LEU A 50 -1.63 12.29 -13.99
CA LEU A 50 -3.04 12.02 -14.24
C LEU A 50 -3.56 12.76 -15.47
N ARG A 51 -3.22 14.04 -15.64
CA ARG A 51 -3.61 14.80 -16.83
C ARG A 51 -3.00 14.23 -18.12
N ASN A 52 -1.75 13.77 -18.04
CA ASN A 52 -1.10 13.15 -19.20
C ASN A 52 -1.69 11.77 -19.53
N SER A 53 -2.14 11.02 -18.53
CA SER A 53 -2.73 9.69 -18.72
C SER A 53 -4.20 9.72 -19.12
N PHE A 54 -4.91 10.78 -18.74
CA PHE A 54 -6.34 10.94 -18.96
C PHE A 54 -6.66 12.35 -19.51
N PRO A 55 -6.17 12.67 -20.71
CA PRO A 55 -6.35 14.00 -21.30
C PRO A 55 -7.82 14.36 -21.58
N GLU A 56 -8.69 13.37 -21.69
CA GLU A 56 -10.13 13.52 -21.91
C GLU A 56 -10.93 13.90 -20.64
N LYS A 57 -10.31 13.80 -19.45
CA LYS A 57 -11.00 14.05 -18.18
C LYS A 57 -10.94 15.51 -17.77
N THR A 58 -12.02 15.95 -17.15
CA THR A 58 -12.12 17.29 -16.57
C THR A 58 -11.23 17.42 -15.32
N ASP A 59 -10.88 18.65 -14.95
CA ASP A 59 -10.08 18.90 -13.74
C ASP A 59 -10.76 18.39 -12.46
N ALA A 60 -12.08 18.41 -12.39
CA ALA A 60 -12.85 17.88 -11.26
C ALA A 60 -12.74 16.34 -11.16
N GLU A 61 -12.75 15.64 -12.29
CA GLU A 61 -12.54 14.20 -12.34
C GLU A 61 -11.10 13.82 -11.96
N ILE A 62 -10.13 14.59 -12.46
CA ILE A 62 -8.71 14.42 -12.11
C ILE A 62 -8.50 14.61 -10.60
N ASP A 63 -9.12 15.62 -9.98
CA ASP A 63 -9.06 15.83 -8.53
C ASP A 63 -9.66 14.65 -7.77
N THR A 64 -10.79 14.12 -8.22
CA THR A 64 -11.43 12.95 -7.63
C THR A 64 -10.52 11.71 -7.68
N ILE A 65 -9.88 11.47 -8.83
CA ILE A 65 -8.93 10.36 -9.00
C ILE A 65 -7.69 10.56 -8.11
N ALA A 66 -7.16 11.78 -8.03
CA ALA A 66 -6.02 12.11 -7.19
C ALA A 66 -6.32 11.84 -5.70
N ARG A 67 -7.48 12.28 -5.18
CA ARG A 67 -7.91 12.00 -3.81
C ARG A 67 -7.97 10.51 -3.53
N ARG A 68 -8.58 9.75 -4.45
CA ARG A 68 -8.67 8.29 -4.34
C ARG A 68 -7.30 7.63 -4.35
N PHE A 69 -6.39 8.11 -5.20
CA PHE A 69 -5.00 7.64 -5.22
C PHE A 69 -4.33 7.83 -3.85
N TYR A 70 -4.45 9.00 -3.21
CA TYR A 70 -3.83 9.24 -1.91
C TYR A 70 -4.45 8.42 -0.78
N MET A 71 -5.76 8.15 -0.84
CA MET A 71 -6.40 7.21 0.11
C MET A 71 -5.79 5.81 -0.01
N VAL A 72 -5.75 5.26 -1.24
CA VAL A 72 -5.18 3.93 -1.49
C VAL A 72 -3.68 3.90 -1.16
N PHE A 73 -2.96 4.97 -1.46
CA PHE A 73 -1.54 5.08 -1.14
C PHE A 73 -1.28 5.04 0.37
N ALA A 74 -2.06 5.79 1.16
CA ALA A 74 -2.00 5.76 2.62
C ALA A 74 -2.33 4.35 3.15
N ASP A 75 -3.43 3.74 2.67
CA ASP A 75 -3.81 2.37 3.05
C ASP A 75 -2.68 1.37 2.79
N THR A 76 -2.10 1.43 1.58
CA THR A 76 -1.00 0.54 1.18
C THR A 76 0.23 0.70 2.07
N MET A 77 0.56 1.94 2.46
CA MET A 77 1.68 2.19 3.39
C MET A 77 1.45 1.52 4.75
N PHE A 78 0.25 1.68 5.33
CA PHE A 78 -0.08 1.07 6.62
C PHE A 78 -0.21 -0.45 6.54
N GLU A 79 -0.74 -0.99 5.43
CA GLU A 79 -0.78 -2.43 5.18
C GLU A 79 0.62 -3.02 5.03
N THR A 80 1.54 -2.31 4.39
CA THR A 80 2.96 -2.72 4.27
C THR A 80 3.62 -2.78 5.65
N ILE A 81 3.36 -1.79 6.52
CA ILE A 81 3.82 -1.83 7.92
C ILE A 81 3.24 -3.04 8.64
N LYS A 82 1.95 -3.34 8.45
CA LYS A 82 1.30 -4.52 9.03
C LYS A 82 1.92 -5.83 8.55
N ALA A 83 2.40 -5.89 7.33
CA ALA A 83 3.01 -7.09 6.76
C ALA A 83 4.25 -7.56 7.56
N LEU A 84 4.91 -6.67 8.32
CA LEU A 84 6.05 -7.03 9.16
C LEU A 84 5.69 -7.98 10.32
N THR A 85 4.46 -7.90 10.84
CA THR A 85 4.01 -8.72 11.99
C THR A 85 2.83 -9.62 11.68
N ILE A 86 2.38 -9.65 10.41
CA ILE A 86 1.27 -10.53 10.02
C ILE A 86 1.67 -11.99 10.15
N THR A 87 0.86 -12.78 10.85
CA THR A 87 1.11 -14.20 10.99
C THR A 87 0.67 -14.95 9.73
N HIS A 88 1.30 -16.12 9.48
CA HIS A 88 0.95 -16.97 8.34
C HIS A 88 -0.54 -17.37 8.32
N LYS A 89 -1.15 -17.56 9.50
CA LYS A 89 -2.57 -17.84 9.65
C LYS A 89 -3.46 -16.67 9.23
N GLN A 90 -3.06 -15.44 9.56
CA GLN A 90 -3.77 -14.22 9.17
C GLN A 90 -3.63 -13.94 7.67
N LEU A 91 -2.45 -14.21 7.11
CA LEU A 91 -2.19 -14.06 5.68
C LEU A 91 -3.04 -15.02 4.86
N LYS A 92 -3.09 -16.31 5.22
CA LYS A 92 -3.93 -17.33 4.56
C LYS A 92 -5.42 -16.99 4.60
N LYS A 93 -5.90 -16.30 5.63
CA LYS A 93 -7.29 -15.86 5.73
C LYS A 93 -7.62 -14.71 4.78
N LYS A 94 -6.64 -13.88 4.44
CA LYS A 94 -6.80 -12.69 3.59
C LYS A 94 -6.46 -12.92 2.13
N CYS A 95 -5.49 -13.78 1.87
CA CYS A 95 -5.02 -14.11 0.53
C CYS A 95 -5.39 -15.56 0.20
N SER A 96 -6.23 -15.74 -0.81
CA SER A 96 -6.49 -17.05 -1.38
C SER A 96 -5.99 -17.09 -2.82
N VAL A 97 -5.12 -18.02 -3.13
CA VAL A 97 -4.67 -18.25 -4.51
C VAL A 97 -5.62 -19.27 -5.13
N LYS A 98 -6.36 -18.84 -6.14
CA LYS A 98 -7.16 -19.75 -6.95
C LYS A 98 -6.24 -20.53 -7.90
N ASN A 99 -6.53 -21.82 -8.09
CA ASN A 99 -5.80 -22.70 -9.01
C ASN A 99 -4.31 -22.87 -8.62
N TYR A 100 -3.99 -22.95 -7.33
CA TYR A 100 -2.64 -23.20 -6.85
C TYR A 100 -1.99 -24.44 -7.47
N SER A 101 -2.81 -25.45 -7.82
CA SER A 101 -2.39 -26.67 -8.49
C SER A 101 -1.65 -26.45 -9.81
N LEU A 102 -2.02 -25.42 -10.58
CA LEU A 102 -1.32 -25.07 -11.83
C LEU A 102 0.11 -24.58 -11.59
N VAL A 103 0.30 -23.83 -10.51
CA VAL A 103 1.64 -23.35 -10.10
C VAL A 103 2.48 -24.53 -9.64
N GLU A 104 1.92 -25.40 -8.82
CA GLU A 104 2.60 -26.60 -8.29
C GLU A 104 2.98 -27.57 -9.41
N GLU A 105 2.09 -27.81 -10.37
CA GLU A 105 2.38 -28.64 -11.55
C GLU A 105 3.52 -28.05 -12.41
N SER A 106 3.55 -26.72 -12.57
CA SER A 106 4.61 -26.04 -13.32
C SER A 106 5.96 -26.15 -12.63
N LEU A 107 5.99 -25.99 -11.32
CA LEU A 107 7.21 -26.13 -10.52
C LEU A 107 7.72 -27.57 -10.50
N ASN A 108 6.83 -28.56 -10.39
CA ASN A 108 7.18 -29.98 -10.44
C ASN A 108 7.76 -30.42 -11.79
N LYS A 109 7.40 -29.70 -12.86
CA LYS A 109 7.98 -29.90 -14.20
C LYS A 109 9.30 -29.14 -14.40
N GLY A 110 9.89 -28.57 -13.34
CA GLY A 110 11.14 -27.82 -13.41
C GLY A 110 11.01 -26.48 -14.15
N ARG A 111 9.80 -25.93 -14.30
CA ARG A 111 9.55 -24.63 -14.92
C ARG A 111 9.47 -23.54 -13.86
N ASN A 112 9.95 -22.36 -14.21
CA ASN A 112 9.77 -21.17 -13.37
C ASN A 112 8.36 -20.61 -13.56
N ALA A 113 7.72 -20.19 -12.45
CA ALA A 113 6.42 -19.54 -12.49
C ALA A 113 6.57 -18.07 -12.06
N LEU A 114 6.02 -17.17 -12.88
CA LEU A 114 5.89 -15.74 -12.54
C LEU A 114 4.45 -15.45 -12.16
N LEU A 115 4.24 -15.02 -10.92
CA LEU A 115 2.94 -14.56 -10.45
C LEU A 115 2.83 -13.06 -10.69
N VAL A 116 1.84 -12.66 -11.49
CA VAL A 116 1.52 -11.26 -11.75
C VAL A 116 0.20 -10.95 -11.02
N CYS A 117 0.22 -9.98 -10.10
CA CYS A 117 -0.93 -9.53 -9.32
C CYS A 117 -1.38 -8.14 -9.80
#